data_8362da63aed252f0adee77570a8f3bcd
#
_entry.id   8362da63aed252f0adee77570a8f3bcd
#
_cell.length_a   1.000
_cell.length_b   1.000
_cell.length_c   1.000
_cell.angle_alpha   90.00
_cell.angle_beta   90.00
_cell.angle_gamma   90.00
#
_symmetry.space_group_name_H-M   'P 1'
#
loop_
_entity.id
_entity.type
_entity.pdbx_description
1 polymer ?
#
loop_
_entity_poly.entity_id
_entity_poly.type
_entity_poly.pdbx_seq_one_letter_code
_entity_poly.pdbx_strand_id
1 'polypeptide(L)' 'MKNDAVTIPSGTPAAKVYGTLDYPKKKQQERVRCSFSAYLFTFDQGTIILTLMYEKNDRYGEVIEERILNTLKLIEEL' A
#
# COMPACT_ATOMS: atom_id res chain seq x y z
N MET A 1 2.74 11.18 7.89
CA MET A 1 1.73 10.27 7.31
C MET A 1 0.70 11.07 6.53
N LYS A 2 0.44 10.65 5.32
CA LYS A 2 -0.52 11.33 4.45
C LYS A 2 -1.66 10.39 4.11
N ASN A 3 -2.83 10.95 3.84
CA ASN A 3 -3.96 10.16 3.38
C ASN A 3 -4.68 10.86 2.23
N ASP A 4 -5.15 10.08 1.28
CA ASP A 4 -5.86 10.56 0.10
C ASP A 4 -7.01 9.62 -0.24
N ALA A 5 -8.06 10.18 -0.82
CA ALA A 5 -9.09 9.37 -1.47
C ALA A 5 -8.61 9.08 -2.88
N VAL A 6 -8.56 7.79 -3.25
CA VAL A 6 -8.07 7.36 -4.56
C VAL A 6 -9.06 6.39 -5.18
N THR A 7 -8.95 6.19 -6.48
CA THR A 7 -9.68 5.14 -7.19
C THR A 7 -8.64 4.26 -7.86
N ILE A 8 -8.65 2.98 -7.54
CA ILE A 8 -7.72 2.04 -8.18
C ILE A 8 -8.13 1.76 -9.63
N PRO A 9 -7.23 1.20 -10.47
CA PRO A 9 -7.52 1.01 -11.89
C PRO A 9 -8.79 0.20 -12.20
N SER A 10 -9.21 -0.69 -11.29
CA SER A 10 -10.46 -1.43 -11.47
C SER A 10 -11.71 -0.57 -11.28
N GLY A 11 -11.57 0.68 -10.84
CA GLY A 11 -12.69 1.57 -10.57
C GLY A 11 -13.15 1.60 -9.12
N THR A 12 -12.55 0.80 -8.25
CA THR A 12 -12.95 0.71 -6.85
C THR A 12 -12.36 1.89 -6.06
N PRO A 13 -13.18 2.64 -5.31
CA PRO A 13 -12.66 3.71 -4.47
C PRO A 13 -11.98 3.14 -3.23
N ALA A 14 -10.95 3.84 -2.77
CA ALA A 14 -10.18 3.45 -1.60
C ALA A 14 -9.67 4.68 -0.86
N ALA A 15 -9.39 4.51 0.43
CA ALA A 15 -8.60 5.46 1.17
C ALA A 15 -7.15 4.98 1.17
N LYS A 16 -6.24 5.83 0.71
CA LYS A 16 -4.80 5.52 0.71
C LYS A 16 -4.13 6.26 1.86
N VAL A 17 -3.45 5.51 2.72
CA VAL A 17 -2.57 6.07 3.76
C VAL A 17 -1.15 5.73 3.36
N TYR A 18 -0.28 6.71 3.31
CA TYR A 18 1.08 6.48 2.84
C TYR A 18 2.08 7.39 3.57
N GLY A 19 3.34 7.02 3.50
CA GLY A 19 4.39 7.79 4.12
C GLY A 19 5.70 7.02 4.13
N THR A 20 6.61 7.50 4.98
CA THR A 20 7.90 6.84 5.18
C THR A 20 8.09 6.58 6.66
N LEU A 21 8.79 5.50 6.98
CA LEU A 21 9.17 5.17 8.34
C LEU A 21 10.58 4.58 8.36
N ASP A 22 11.23 4.72 9.50
CA ASP A 22 12.56 4.14 9.72
C ASP A 22 12.39 2.77 10.36
N TYR A 23 12.99 1.77 9.73
CA TYR A 23 12.92 0.39 10.20
C TYR A 23 14.30 -0.06 10.67
N PRO A 24 14.44 -0.54 11.91
CA PRO A 24 15.73 -1.00 12.40
C PRO A 24 16.11 -2.34 11.78
N LYS A 25 17.34 -2.45 11.24
CA LYS A 25 17.90 -3.73 10.82
C LYS A 25 18.41 -4.49 12.04
N LYS A 26 17.99 -5.75 12.17
CA LYS A 26 18.25 -6.58 13.36
C LYS A 26 19.73 -6.83 13.66
N LYS A 27 20.63 -6.71 12.70
CA LYS A 27 22.05 -7.04 12.89
C LYS A 27 23.01 -5.86 12.72
N GLN A 28 22.49 -4.70 12.40
CA GLN A 28 23.28 -3.50 12.24
C GLN A 28 22.54 -2.37 12.91
N GLN A 29 23.28 -1.46 13.53
CA GLN A 29 22.67 -0.28 14.13
C GLN A 29 22.15 0.71 13.09
N GLU A 30 22.10 0.29 11.84
CA GLU A 30 21.60 1.11 10.74
C GLU A 30 20.08 1.03 10.65
N ARG A 31 19.46 2.17 10.41
CA ARG A 31 18.04 2.26 10.13
C ARG A 31 17.81 2.36 8.64
N VAL A 32 16.89 1.60 8.14
CA VAL A 32 16.49 1.65 6.73
C VAL A 32 15.21 2.46 6.63
N ARG A 33 15.20 3.45 5.75
CA ARG A 33 14.00 4.21 5.49
C ARG A 33 13.13 3.45 4.49
N CYS A 34 11.92 3.17 4.91
CA CYS A 34 10.95 2.43 4.10
C CYS A 34 9.79 3.32 3.71
N SER A 35 9.30 3.14 2.50
CA SER A 35 8.04 3.70 2.05
C SER A 35 6.93 2.70 2.31
N PHE A 36 5.78 3.17 2.75
CA PHE A 36 4.62 2.31 2.91
C PHE A 36 3.38 2.94 2.29
N SER A 37 2.50 2.09 1.83
CA SER A 37 1.18 2.46 1.33
C SER A 37 0.16 1.45 1.84
N ALA A 38 -0.91 1.94 2.40
CA ALA A 38 -2.03 1.10 2.83
C ALA A 38 -3.29 1.57 2.10
N TYR A 39 -3.97 0.64 1.45
CA TYR A 39 -5.22 0.92 0.75
C TYR A 39 -6.36 0.28 1.52
N LEU A 40 -7.34 1.08 1.91
CA LEU A 40 -8.49 0.63 2.68
C LEU A 40 -9.72 0.63 1.78
N PHE A 41 -10.29 -0.55 1.61
CA PHE A 41 -11.51 -0.74 0.82
C PHE A 41 -12.64 -1.09 1.78
N THR A 42 -13.69 -0.29 1.77
CA THR A 42 -14.84 -0.50 2.66
C THR A 42 -16.03 -1.04 1.87
N PHE A 43 -16.56 -2.13 2.34
CA PHE A 43 -17.74 -2.80 1.79
C PHE A 43 -18.80 -2.95 2.88
N ASP A 44 -20.01 -3.31 2.50
CA ASP A 44 -21.08 -3.56 3.46
C ASP A 44 -20.72 -4.67 4.46
N GLN A 45 -19.87 -5.59 4.05
CA GLN A 45 -19.50 -6.77 4.83
C GLN A 45 -18.22 -6.59 5.64
N GLY A 46 -17.53 -5.47 5.49
CA GLY A 46 -16.29 -5.21 6.21
C GLY A 46 -15.29 -4.35 5.45
N THR A 47 -14.09 -4.29 5.97
CA THR A 47 -13.00 -3.51 5.39
C THR A 47 -11.84 -4.41 5.04
N ILE A 48 -11.31 -4.25 3.83
CA ILE A 48 -10.09 -4.92 3.39
C ILE A 48 -8.96 -3.90 3.39
N ILE A 49 -7.83 -4.27 3.98
CA ILE A 49 -6.64 -3.42 4.03
C ILE A 49 -5.51 -4.12 3.26
N LEU A 50 -5.03 -3.46 2.22
CA LEU A 50 -3.86 -3.91 1.47
C LEU A 50 -2.70 -3.01 1.86
N THR A 51 -1.67 -3.59 2.46
CA THR A 51 -0.49 -2.84 2.90
C THR A 51 0.73 -3.28 2.10
N LEU A 52 1.47 -2.30 1.61
CA LEU A 52 2.71 -2.49 0.88
C LEU A 52 3.81 -1.70 1.55
N MET A 53 4.97 -2.35 1.74
CA MET A 53 6.13 -1.71 2.34
C MET A 53 7.38 -2.11 1.57
N TYR A 54 8.23 -1.14 1.26
CA TYR A 54 9.49 -1.39 0.57
C TYR A 54 10.51 -0.32 0.94
N GLU A 55 11.79 -0.60 0.70
CA GLU A 55 12.84 0.38 0.94
C GLU A 55 12.66 1.60 0.04
N LYS A 56 12.86 2.79 0.59
CA LYS A 56 12.64 4.05 -0.14
C LYS A 56 13.45 4.15 -1.43
N ASN A 57 14.66 3.56 -1.45
CA ASN A 57 15.55 3.59 -2.60
C ASN A 57 15.35 2.42 -3.56
N ASP A 58 14.39 1.54 -3.26
CA ASP A 58 14.09 0.41 -4.13
C ASP A 58 13.26 0.88 -5.32
N ARG A 59 13.91 0.95 -6.47
CA ARG A 59 13.28 1.40 -7.70
C ARG A 59 12.17 0.47 -8.21
N TYR A 60 12.15 -0.76 -7.71
CA TYR A 60 11.13 -1.74 -8.08
C TYR A 60 9.88 -1.68 -7.21
N GLY A 61 9.97 -1.05 -6.04
CA GLY A 61 8.84 -0.97 -5.12
C GLY A 61 7.62 -0.31 -5.73
N GLU A 62 7.79 0.85 -6.35
CA GLU A 62 6.69 1.57 -7.00
C GLU A 62 6.12 0.80 -8.18
N VAL A 63 6.99 0.14 -8.95
CA VAL A 63 6.56 -0.67 -10.10
C VAL A 63 5.73 -1.85 -9.64
N ILE A 64 6.15 -2.52 -8.55
CA ILE A 64 5.40 -3.65 -7.98
C ILE A 64 4.05 -3.18 -7.43
N GLU A 65 4.03 -2.05 -6.73
CA GLU A 65 2.77 -1.48 -6.22
C GLU A 65 1.79 -1.22 -7.37
N GLU A 66 2.25 -0.57 -8.42
CA GLU A 66 1.44 -0.27 -9.60
C GLU A 66 0.91 -1.54 -10.26
N ARG A 67 1.76 -2.57 -10.39
CA ARG A 67 1.34 -3.86 -10.94
C ARG A 67 0.26 -4.52 -10.11
N ILE A 68 0.43 -4.53 -8.80
CA ILE A 68 -0.56 -5.13 -7.90
C ILE A 68 -1.90 -4.41 -8.06
N LEU A 69 -1.89 -3.08 -8.08
CA LEU A 69 -3.11 -2.31 -8.22
C LEU A 69 -3.78 -2.50 -9.59
N ASN A 70 -2.98 -2.65 -10.65
CA ASN A 70 -3.51 -2.88 -12.00
C ASN A 70 -4.15 -4.25 -12.15
N THR A 71 -3.67 -5.25 -11.40
CA THR A 71 -4.20 -6.61 -11.47
C THR A 71 -5.25 -6.90 -10.41
N LEU A 72 -5.38 -6.01 -9.42
CA LEU A 72 -6.30 -6.22 -8.31
C LEU A 72 -7.74 -6.09 -8.77
N LYS A 73 -8.50 -7.14 -8.54
CA LYS A 73 -9.95 -7.15 -8.77
C LYS A 73 -10.63 -7.56 -7.49
N LEU A 74 -11.49 -6.69 -6.99
CA LEU A 74 -12.30 -6.98 -5.82
C LEU A 74 -13.66 -7.45 -6.30
N ILE A 75 -13.96 -8.70 -6.01
CA ILE A 75 -15.23 -9.32 -6.40
C ILE A 75 -16.13 -9.35 -5.19
N GLU A 76 -17.23 -8.61 -5.26
CA GLU A 76 -18.28 -8.75 -4.27
C GLU A 76 -19.13 -9.97 -4.65
N GLU A 77 -19.14 -10.96 -3.78
CA GLU A 77 -20.11 -12.05 -3.90
C GLU A 77 -21.41 -11.61 -3.25
N LEU A 78 -22.42 -11.64 -4.07
CA LEU A 78 -23.77 -11.36 -3.61
C LEU A 78 -24.39 -12.58 -2.96
#